data_922bcf0119ac055a8bce11018b7d521e
#
_entry.id   922bcf0119ac055a8bce11018b7d521e
#
_cell.length_a   1.000
_cell.length_b   1.000
_cell.length_c   1.000
_cell.angle_alpha   90.00
_cell.angle_beta   90.00
_cell.angle_gamma   90.00
#
_symmetry.space_group_name_H-M   'P 1'
#
loop_
_entity.id
_entity.type
_entity.pdbx_description
1 polymer ?
#
loop_
_entity_poly.entity_id
_entity_poly.type
_entity_poly.pdbx_seq_one_letter_code
_entity_poly.pdbx_strand_id
1 'polypeptide(L)'
;LPCGHSKEELEEKGIQVIASNLDTAVADVPAVSGAMTMPVINKEYQYVVDLGGNDVGTLVLGRIKPLLDHAEADFFMVVNAYRPNTSTPEGIIEQMENLEYAAGLKVTGFINNTNLVRETTAECLLHGDEVLKEVTKRTGVPVKYVSYVKDVMTEEIPEGLSGELFPMEFNMRKTWM
;
A
#
# COMPACT_ATOMS: atom_id res chain seq x y z
N LEU A 1 -10.46 -11.71 -1.61
CA LEU A 1 -11.07 -10.57 -0.89
C LEU A 1 -12.30 -10.13 -1.68
N PRO A 2 -13.48 -9.95 -1.08
CA PRO A 2 -14.63 -9.45 -1.80
C PRO A 2 -14.46 -7.93 -1.99
N CYS A 3 -13.84 -7.54 -3.11
CA CYS A 3 -13.81 -6.14 -3.55
C CYS A 3 -15.16 -5.61 -4.04
N GLY A 4 -16.24 -6.41 -3.94
CA GLY A 4 -17.52 -6.10 -4.57
C GLY A 4 -18.20 -4.82 -4.04
N HIS A 5 -18.22 -4.63 -2.73
CA HIS A 5 -18.88 -3.46 -2.14
C HIS A 5 -18.05 -2.17 -2.27
N SER A 6 -16.73 -2.29 -2.25
CA SER A 6 -15.84 -1.14 -2.44
C SER A 6 -15.74 -0.68 -3.90
N LYS A 7 -16.04 -1.55 -4.86
CA LYS A 7 -16.02 -1.20 -6.28
C LYS A 7 -17.10 -0.20 -6.63
N GLU A 8 -18.34 -0.46 -6.22
CA GLU A 8 -19.49 0.43 -6.48
C GLU A 8 -19.29 1.82 -5.85
N GLU A 9 -18.81 1.87 -4.58
CA GLU A 9 -18.53 3.13 -3.89
C GLU A 9 -17.41 3.95 -4.57
N LEU A 10 -16.41 3.30 -5.15
CA LEU A 10 -15.34 3.97 -5.89
C LEU A 10 -15.82 4.46 -7.27
N GLU A 11 -16.63 3.66 -7.95
CA GLU A 11 -17.22 4.02 -9.24
C GLU A 11 -18.18 5.20 -9.12
N GLU A 12 -18.95 5.30 -8.02
CA GLU A 12 -19.78 6.48 -7.70
C GLU A 12 -18.95 7.76 -7.52
N LYS A 13 -17.71 7.64 -7.08
CA LYS A 13 -16.74 8.75 -6.96
C LYS A 13 -16.00 9.04 -8.27
N GLY A 14 -16.34 8.37 -9.36
CA GLY A 14 -15.71 8.54 -10.67
C GLY A 14 -14.38 7.80 -10.82
N ILE A 15 -14.07 6.88 -9.91
CA ILE A 15 -12.84 6.06 -9.95
C ILE A 15 -13.17 4.74 -10.65
N GLN A 16 -12.57 4.50 -11.79
CA GLN A 16 -12.69 3.23 -12.49
C GLN A 16 -11.89 2.13 -11.77
N VAL A 17 -12.55 1.07 -11.32
CA VAL A 17 -11.91 -0.07 -10.65
C VAL A 17 -11.69 -1.20 -11.64
N ILE A 18 -10.44 -1.58 -11.83
CA ILE A 18 -10.03 -2.72 -12.65
C ILE A 18 -9.50 -3.80 -11.71
N ALA A 19 -10.27 -4.86 -11.53
CA ALA A 19 -9.87 -6.02 -10.72
C ALA A 19 -9.53 -7.21 -11.62
N SER A 20 -8.52 -8.01 -11.23
CA SER A 20 -8.28 -9.30 -11.85
C SER A 20 -9.40 -10.26 -11.43
N ASN A 21 -10.20 -10.76 -12.38
CA ASN A 21 -11.15 -11.83 -12.11
C ASN A 21 -10.38 -13.14 -11.87
N LEU A 22 -10.09 -13.44 -10.62
CA LEU A 22 -9.49 -14.72 -10.19
C LEU A 22 -10.52 -15.86 -10.10
N ASP A 23 -11.77 -15.62 -10.52
CA ASP A 23 -12.85 -16.63 -10.47
C ASP A 23 -12.77 -17.71 -11.57
N THR A 24 -11.81 -17.65 -12.47
CA THR A 24 -11.53 -18.76 -13.39
C THR A 24 -10.40 -19.63 -12.85
N ALA A 25 -10.78 -20.58 -12.01
CA ALA A 25 -9.92 -21.57 -11.36
C ALA A 25 -9.23 -22.58 -12.30
N VAL A 26 -8.74 -22.16 -13.46
CA VAL A 26 -8.12 -23.08 -14.45
C VAL A 26 -6.81 -22.55 -15.05
N ALA A 27 -6.28 -21.43 -14.63
CA ALA A 27 -4.98 -20.99 -15.16
C ALA A 27 -4.02 -20.61 -14.03
N ASP A 28 -2.95 -21.34 -13.90
CA ASP A 28 -1.79 -21.06 -13.00
C ASP A 28 -1.04 -19.74 -13.33
N VAL A 29 -1.64 -18.87 -14.13
CA VAL A 29 -1.04 -17.62 -14.56
C VAL A 29 -2.09 -16.52 -14.48
N PRO A 30 -1.97 -15.54 -13.56
CA PRO A 30 -2.86 -14.39 -13.55
C PRO A 30 -2.76 -13.66 -14.89
N ALA A 31 -3.84 -13.71 -15.66
CA ALA A 31 -3.93 -13.00 -16.93
C ALA A 31 -4.03 -11.50 -16.63
N VAL A 32 -2.97 -10.76 -16.92
CA VAL A 32 -3.03 -9.31 -16.95
C VAL A 32 -3.87 -8.92 -18.15
N SER A 33 -5.10 -8.49 -17.92
CA SER A 33 -5.97 -8.05 -19.02
C SER A 33 -5.43 -6.77 -19.66
N GLY A 34 -5.71 -6.55 -20.95
CA GLY A 34 -5.36 -5.30 -21.61
C GLY A 34 -5.94 -4.06 -20.90
N ALA A 35 -7.03 -4.21 -20.16
CA ALA A 35 -7.61 -3.17 -19.33
C ALA A 35 -6.67 -2.72 -18.18
N MET A 36 -5.81 -3.60 -17.66
CA MET A 36 -4.84 -3.25 -16.60
C MET A 36 -3.62 -2.49 -17.14
N THR A 37 -3.30 -2.66 -18.42
CA THR A 37 -2.13 -2.01 -19.04
C THR A 37 -2.46 -0.65 -19.64
N MET A 38 -3.71 -0.43 -20.05
CA MET A 38 -4.15 0.82 -20.69
C MET A 38 -3.92 2.07 -19.82
N PRO A 39 -4.24 2.08 -18.52
CA PRO A 39 -4.00 3.26 -17.69
C PRO A 39 -2.52 3.60 -17.55
N VAL A 40 -1.64 2.59 -17.61
CA VAL A 40 -0.18 2.77 -17.49
C VAL A 40 0.41 3.38 -18.76
N ILE A 41 -0.15 3.02 -19.92
CA ILE A 41 0.32 3.50 -21.23
C ILE A 41 -0.21 4.91 -21.54
N ASN A 42 -1.45 5.20 -21.13
CA ASN A 42 -2.09 6.48 -21.42
C ASN A 42 -1.83 7.49 -20.28
N LYS A 43 -0.97 8.48 -20.54
CA LYS A 43 -0.58 9.54 -19.60
C LYS A 43 -1.73 10.50 -19.18
N GLU A 44 -2.90 10.37 -19.77
CA GLU A 44 -4.08 11.15 -19.36
C GLU A 44 -4.72 10.63 -18.07
N TYR A 45 -4.39 9.37 -17.67
CA TYR A 45 -4.93 8.76 -16.47
C TYR A 45 -3.94 8.84 -15.30
N GLN A 46 -4.48 9.15 -14.12
CA GLN A 46 -3.83 8.85 -12.86
C GLN A 46 -4.32 7.48 -12.38
N TYR A 47 -3.44 6.63 -11.92
CA TYR A 47 -3.80 5.28 -11.46
C TYR A 47 -3.08 4.91 -10.18
N VAL A 48 -3.73 4.07 -9.39
CA VAL A 48 -3.17 3.44 -8.20
C VAL A 48 -3.25 1.93 -8.39
N VAL A 49 -2.13 1.24 -8.19
CA VAL A 49 -2.07 -0.22 -8.25
C VAL A 49 -1.98 -0.74 -6.82
N ASP A 50 -3.05 -1.40 -6.36
CA ASP A 50 -3.05 -2.10 -5.07
C ASP A 50 -2.47 -3.51 -5.25
N LEU A 51 -1.34 -3.75 -4.61
CA LEU A 51 -0.62 -5.01 -4.68
C LEU A 51 -0.68 -5.71 -3.34
N GLY A 52 -1.16 -6.95 -3.36
CA GLY A 52 -1.02 -7.81 -2.20
C GLY A 52 0.46 -8.00 -1.85
N GLY A 53 0.79 -7.88 -0.56
CA GLY A 53 2.16 -8.02 -0.05
C GLY A 53 2.72 -9.46 -0.09
N ASN A 54 2.23 -10.29 -1.00
CA ASN A 54 2.69 -11.66 -1.22
C ASN A 54 3.29 -11.83 -2.62
N ASP A 55 4.01 -12.92 -2.83
CA ASP A 55 4.73 -13.23 -4.07
C ASP A 55 3.85 -13.17 -5.33
N VAL A 56 2.55 -13.47 -5.21
CA VAL A 56 1.61 -13.44 -6.34
C VAL A 56 1.32 -12.00 -6.81
N GLY A 57 1.19 -11.05 -5.87
CA GLY A 57 0.97 -9.63 -6.20
C GLY A 57 2.18 -9.03 -6.92
N THR A 58 3.39 -9.41 -6.51
CA THR A 58 4.63 -8.93 -7.11
C THR A 58 4.89 -9.49 -8.50
N LEU A 59 4.43 -10.72 -8.81
CA LEU A 59 4.52 -11.29 -10.16
C LEU A 59 3.70 -10.49 -11.20
N VAL A 60 2.61 -9.86 -10.79
CA VAL A 60 1.83 -8.96 -11.66
C VAL A 60 2.65 -7.74 -12.04
N LEU A 61 3.41 -7.17 -11.09
CA LEU A 61 4.31 -6.03 -11.38
C LEU A 61 5.38 -6.36 -12.39
N GLY A 62 6.00 -7.53 -12.33
CA GLY A 62 7.01 -7.94 -13.30
C GLY A 62 6.54 -7.88 -14.75
N ARG A 63 5.23 -8.03 -14.98
CA ARG A 63 4.62 -7.96 -16.33
C ARG A 63 4.32 -6.53 -16.80
N ILE A 64 4.00 -5.63 -15.87
CA ILE A 64 3.73 -4.22 -16.22
C ILE A 64 4.99 -3.35 -16.08
N LYS A 65 6.06 -3.88 -15.50
CA LYS A 65 7.33 -3.17 -15.32
C LYS A 65 7.85 -2.50 -16.60
N PRO A 66 7.90 -3.15 -17.78
CA PRO A 66 8.37 -2.51 -19.01
C PRO A 66 7.55 -1.27 -19.39
N LEU A 67 6.31 -1.18 -18.92
CA LEU A 67 5.42 -0.04 -19.13
C LEU A 67 5.67 1.05 -18.07
N LEU A 68 6.03 0.64 -16.85
CA LEU A 68 6.34 1.54 -15.73
C LEU A 68 7.71 2.22 -15.87
N ASP A 69 8.67 1.60 -16.55
CA ASP A 69 10.01 2.17 -16.79
C ASP A 69 9.95 3.53 -17.54
N HIS A 70 8.84 3.85 -18.16
CA HIS A 70 8.58 5.10 -18.88
C HIS A 70 7.57 6.02 -18.16
N ALA A 71 7.07 5.62 -17.01
CA ALA A 71 6.12 6.36 -16.22
C ALA A 71 6.80 6.97 -14.99
N GLU A 72 6.41 8.19 -14.63
CA GLU A 72 6.70 8.74 -13.30
C GLU A 72 5.78 8.05 -12.29
N ALA A 73 6.28 7.00 -11.66
CA ALA A 73 5.53 6.19 -10.71
C ALA A 73 6.27 6.11 -9.38
N ASP A 74 5.53 6.28 -8.30
CA ASP A 74 6.01 5.97 -6.95
C ASP A 74 5.68 4.51 -6.62
N PHE A 75 6.60 3.84 -5.92
CA PHE A 75 6.40 2.52 -5.37
C PHE A 75 6.48 2.61 -3.84
N PHE A 76 5.32 2.64 -3.19
CA PHE A 76 5.23 2.75 -1.74
C PHE A 76 5.11 1.38 -1.08
N MET A 77 5.87 1.19 0.01
CA MET A 77 5.67 0.08 0.92
C MET A 77 4.85 0.55 2.13
N VAL A 78 3.69 -0.09 2.34
CA VAL A 78 2.81 0.18 3.49
C VAL A 78 3.26 -0.68 4.66
N VAL A 79 3.58 -0.05 5.78
CA VAL A 79 4.14 -0.70 6.98
C VAL A 79 3.20 -0.56 8.16
N ASN A 80 2.92 -1.68 8.84
CA ASN A 80 2.32 -1.70 10.17
C ASN A 80 3.30 -2.39 11.13
N ALA A 81 3.90 -1.62 12.05
CA ALA A 81 4.91 -2.10 12.99
C ALA A 81 4.38 -3.11 14.03
N TYR A 82 3.08 -3.37 14.09
CA TYR A 82 2.50 -4.44 14.90
C TYR A 82 2.34 -5.77 14.15
N ARG A 83 2.71 -5.83 12.87
CA ARG A 83 2.72 -7.08 12.12
C ARG A 83 4.04 -7.83 12.32
N PRO A 84 4.03 -9.16 12.48
CA PRO A 84 5.24 -9.93 12.80
C PRO A 84 6.42 -9.67 11.86
N ASN A 85 6.16 -9.57 10.55
CA ASN A 85 7.22 -9.40 9.54
C ASN A 85 7.72 -7.94 9.41
N THR A 86 7.04 -6.98 10.01
CA THR A 86 7.36 -5.55 9.93
C THR A 86 7.42 -4.87 11.29
N SER A 87 7.62 -5.66 12.37
CA SER A 87 7.72 -5.15 13.74
C SER A 87 9.13 -4.65 14.11
N THR A 88 10.10 -4.93 13.29
CA THR A 88 11.49 -4.50 13.50
C THR A 88 12.07 -3.85 12.24
N PRO A 89 13.07 -2.97 12.38
CA PRO A 89 13.75 -2.38 11.22
C PRO A 89 14.34 -3.44 10.27
N GLU A 90 14.90 -4.52 10.81
CA GLU A 90 15.47 -5.63 10.05
C GLU A 90 14.40 -6.32 9.19
N GLY A 91 13.24 -6.63 9.79
CA GLY A 91 12.12 -7.28 9.09
C GLY A 91 11.54 -6.38 7.98
N ILE A 92 11.47 -5.08 8.21
CA ILE A 92 11.01 -4.12 7.18
C ILE A 92 11.99 -4.07 6.02
N ILE A 93 13.30 -4.02 6.30
CA ILE A 93 14.34 -4.00 5.26
C ILE A 93 14.32 -5.30 4.45
N GLU A 94 14.25 -6.44 5.11
CA GLU A 94 14.14 -7.75 4.43
C GLU A 94 12.90 -7.82 3.54
N GLN A 95 11.75 -7.39 4.07
CA GLN A 95 10.51 -7.35 3.30
C GLN A 95 10.61 -6.39 2.10
N MET A 96 11.24 -5.22 2.28
CA MET A 96 11.48 -4.26 1.21
C MET A 96 12.36 -4.85 0.11
N GLU A 97 13.47 -5.50 0.46
CA GLU A 97 14.39 -6.14 -0.49
C GLU A 97 13.69 -7.26 -1.28
N ASN A 98 12.87 -8.06 -0.61
CA ASN A 98 12.07 -9.10 -1.26
C ASN A 98 11.06 -8.52 -2.25
N LEU A 99 10.35 -7.45 -1.88
CA LEU A 99 9.42 -6.74 -2.75
C LEU A 99 10.14 -6.12 -3.96
N GLU A 100 11.27 -5.47 -3.74
CA GLU A 100 12.09 -4.88 -4.81
C GLU A 100 12.61 -5.94 -5.78
N TYR A 101 13.08 -7.07 -5.26
CA TYR A 101 13.55 -8.18 -6.08
C TYR A 101 12.44 -8.75 -6.96
N ALA A 102 11.28 -9.02 -6.37
CA ALA A 102 10.14 -9.60 -7.07
C ALA A 102 9.51 -8.62 -8.09
N ALA A 103 9.40 -7.35 -7.73
CA ALA A 103 8.85 -6.30 -8.57
C ALA A 103 9.84 -5.83 -9.66
N GLY A 104 11.14 -5.94 -9.39
CA GLY A 104 12.19 -5.33 -10.19
C GLY A 104 12.16 -3.79 -10.16
N LEU A 105 11.51 -3.20 -9.17
CA LEU A 105 11.37 -1.76 -8.93
C LEU A 105 11.95 -1.41 -7.56
N LYS A 106 12.36 -0.16 -7.39
CA LYS A 106 12.84 0.34 -6.09
C LYS A 106 11.69 0.98 -5.31
N VAL A 107 11.64 0.68 -4.00
CA VAL A 107 10.72 1.38 -3.09
C VAL A 107 11.14 2.84 -3.00
N THR A 108 10.20 3.76 -3.29
CA THR A 108 10.43 5.22 -3.30
C THR A 108 10.02 5.89 -2.00
N GLY A 109 9.25 5.18 -1.16
CA GLY A 109 8.82 5.70 0.13
C GLY A 109 8.05 4.70 0.96
N PHE A 110 7.99 4.97 2.26
CA PHE A 110 7.15 4.22 3.20
C PHE A 110 5.87 4.97 3.52
N ILE A 111 4.80 4.21 3.78
CA ILE A 111 3.60 4.71 4.42
C ILE A 111 3.54 4.08 5.80
N ASN A 112 3.66 4.89 6.86
CA ASN A 112 3.40 4.44 8.21
C ASN A 112 1.90 4.23 8.39
N ASN A 113 1.46 2.98 8.37
CA ASN A 113 0.10 2.56 8.62
C ASN A 113 0.04 1.67 9.87
N THR A 114 0.79 2.06 10.91
CA THR A 114 0.83 1.32 12.18
C THR A 114 -0.45 1.57 12.95
N ASN A 115 -1.23 0.52 13.12
CA ASN A 115 -2.55 0.61 13.72
C ASN A 115 -2.97 -0.70 14.40
N LEU A 116 -3.91 -0.57 15.34
CA LEU A 116 -4.65 -1.64 16.02
C LEU A 116 -6.15 -1.56 15.71
N VAL A 117 -6.48 -1.11 14.49
CA VAL A 117 -7.85 -0.92 14.00
C VAL A 117 -8.60 0.09 14.89
N ARG A 118 -9.58 -0.35 15.68
CA ARG A 118 -10.37 0.53 16.56
C ARG A 118 -9.66 0.94 17.85
N GLU A 119 -8.62 0.23 18.23
CA GLU A 119 -7.79 0.50 19.41
C GLU A 119 -6.55 1.34 19.09
N THR A 120 -6.52 1.94 17.90
CA THR A 120 -5.39 2.77 17.46
C THR A 120 -5.35 4.07 18.25
N THR A 121 -4.20 4.34 18.86
CA THR A 121 -3.90 5.56 19.62
C THR A 121 -2.78 6.36 18.96
N ALA A 122 -2.54 7.57 19.45
CA ALA A 122 -1.39 8.38 19.05
C ALA A 122 -0.06 7.67 19.26
N GLU A 123 0.05 6.85 20.32
CA GLU A 123 1.23 6.04 20.61
C GLU A 123 1.53 5.00 19.52
N CYS A 124 0.50 4.46 18.87
CA CYS A 124 0.67 3.56 17.73
C CYS A 124 1.40 4.26 16.57
N LEU A 125 1.03 5.51 16.27
CA LEU A 125 1.67 6.29 15.21
C LEU A 125 3.14 6.58 15.56
N LEU A 126 3.42 6.96 16.81
CA LEU A 126 4.78 7.20 17.30
C LEU A 126 5.63 5.94 17.22
N HIS A 127 5.11 4.80 17.66
CA HIS A 127 5.83 3.53 17.58
C HIS A 127 6.23 3.18 16.13
N GLY A 128 5.29 3.30 15.20
CA GLY A 128 5.59 3.07 13.78
C GLY A 128 6.61 4.06 13.22
N ASP A 129 6.54 5.31 13.64
CA ASP A 129 7.46 6.36 13.22
C ASP A 129 8.89 6.13 13.74
N GLU A 130 9.05 5.71 14.99
CA GLU A 130 10.35 5.35 15.56
C GLU A 130 11.03 4.21 14.81
N VAL A 131 10.28 3.14 14.51
CA VAL A 131 10.78 2.00 13.74
C VAL A 131 11.18 2.44 12.34
N LEU A 132 10.34 3.22 11.66
CA LEU A 132 10.59 3.67 10.28
C LEU A 132 11.70 4.73 10.19
N LYS A 133 11.92 5.55 11.21
CA LYS A 133 13.09 6.45 11.28
C LYS A 133 14.40 5.68 11.21
N GLU A 134 14.50 4.57 11.92
CA GLU A 134 15.70 3.73 11.86
C GLU A 134 15.85 3.05 10.49
N VAL A 135 14.74 2.60 9.88
CA VAL A 135 14.76 2.06 8.50
C VAL A 135 15.23 3.12 7.50
N THR A 136 14.65 4.32 7.57
CA THR A 136 15.02 5.45 6.70
C THR A 136 16.51 5.79 6.83
N LYS A 137 17.03 5.81 8.05
CA LYS A 137 18.45 6.06 8.31
C LYS A 137 19.37 5.02 7.64
N ARG A 138 18.96 3.75 7.58
CA ARG A 138 19.75 2.65 6.99
C ARG A 138 19.61 2.57 5.47
N THR A 139 18.42 2.84 4.95
CA THR A 139 18.09 2.63 3.52
C THR A 139 18.13 3.91 2.69
N GLY A 140 17.97 5.07 3.31
CA GLY A 140 17.78 6.35 2.63
C GLY A 140 16.36 6.54 2.08
N VAL A 141 15.47 5.55 2.20
CA VAL A 141 14.08 5.64 1.72
C VAL A 141 13.24 6.41 2.73
N PRO A 142 12.56 7.50 2.34
CA PRO A 142 11.82 8.35 3.27
C PRO A 142 10.46 7.78 3.65
N VAL A 143 9.94 8.16 4.82
CA VAL A 143 8.51 8.04 5.13
C VAL A 143 7.78 9.18 4.41
N LYS A 144 6.83 8.84 3.55
CA LYS A 144 6.04 9.82 2.78
C LYS A 144 4.76 10.21 3.49
N TYR A 145 4.06 9.20 4.04
CA TYR A 145 2.76 9.42 4.67
C TYR A 145 2.67 8.70 6.01
N VAL A 146 1.88 9.27 6.92
CA VAL A 146 1.41 8.65 8.15
C VAL A 146 -0.11 8.57 8.08
N SER A 147 -0.63 7.37 7.89
CA SER A 147 -2.06 7.16 7.74
C SER A 147 -2.74 6.87 9.08
N TYR A 148 -3.93 7.43 9.27
CA TYR A 148 -4.77 7.21 10.44
C TYR A 148 -6.25 7.36 10.09
N VAL A 149 -7.12 6.72 10.87
CA VAL A 149 -8.57 6.84 10.69
C VAL A 149 -9.12 7.94 11.59
N LYS A 150 -9.74 8.96 10.99
CA LYS A 150 -10.26 10.14 11.70
C LYS A 150 -11.22 9.79 12.84
N ASP A 151 -12.16 8.88 12.57
CA ASP A 151 -13.21 8.52 13.53
C ASP A 151 -12.69 7.68 14.71
N VAL A 152 -11.48 7.14 14.59
CA VAL A 152 -10.81 6.34 15.64
C VAL A 152 -9.84 7.19 16.44
N MET A 153 -9.12 8.07 15.78
CA MET A 153 -8.12 8.91 16.40
C MET A 153 -8.80 10.04 17.18
N THR A 154 -9.11 9.79 18.44
CA THR A 154 -9.73 10.76 19.35
C THR A 154 -8.71 11.63 20.09
N GLU A 155 -7.45 11.24 20.05
CA GLU A 155 -6.32 11.93 20.65
C GLU A 155 -5.74 12.96 19.67
N GLU A 156 -5.01 13.92 20.19
CA GLU A 156 -4.24 14.85 19.38
C GLU A 156 -3.10 14.10 18.68
N ILE A 157 -2.96 14.33 17.38
CA ILE A 157 -1.92 13.67 16.59
C ILE A 157 -0.56 14.26 16.99
N PRO A 158 0.43 13.42 17.31
CA PRO A 158 1.74 13.88 17.75
C PRO A 158 2.43 14.74 16.69
N GLU A 159 3.05 15.82 17.14
CA GLU A 159 3.92 16.63 16.28
C GLU A 159 5.24 15.90 15.97
N GLY A 160 5.86 16.24 14.86
CA GLY A 160 7.19 15.74 14.48
C GLY A 160 7.23 14.31 13.96
N LEU A 161 6.09 13.75 13.55
CA LEU A 161 6.03 12.51 12.80
C LEU A 161 6.71 12.69 11.43
N SER A 162 7.35 11.64 10.95
CA SER A 162 7.98 11.61 9.63
C SER A 162 6.93 11.43 8.56
N GLY A 163 6.92 12.32 7.57
CA GLY A 163 5.96 12.26 6.46
C GLY A 163 4.69 13.09 6.68
N GLU A 164 3.89 13.17 5.63
CA GLU A 164 2.64 13.92 5.61
C GLU A 164 1.51 13.11 6.27
N LEU A 165 0.66 13.79 7.05
CA LEU A 165 -0.51 13.16 7.66
C LEU A 165 -1.55 12.82 6.58
N PHE A 166 -1.97 11.56 6.55
CA PHE A 166 -2.94 11.05 5.60
C PHE A 166 -4.19 10.53 6.33
N PRO A 167 -5.18 11.41 6.56
CA PRO A 167 -6.42 11.04 7.24
C PRO A 167 -7.30 10.16 6.35
N MET A 168 -7.75 9.04 6.89
CA MET A 168 -8.64 8.08 6.22
C MET A 168 -9.98 7.99 6.92
N GLU A 169 -10.97 7.44 6.21
CA GLU A 169 -12.27 7.03 6.73
C GLU A 169 -12.40 5.50 6.62
N PHE A 170 -13.24 4.89 7.47
CA PHE A 170 -13.59 3.50 7.32
C PHE A 170 -14.54 3.31 6.14
N ASN A 171 -13.99 2.92 4.99
CA ASN A 171 -14.79 2.62 3.80
C ASN A 171 -15.06 1.11 3.63
N MET A 172 -14.39 0.25 4.40
CA MET A 172 -14.52 -1.21 4.30
C MET A 172 -14.87 -1.81 5.66
N ARG A 173 -15.77 -2.80 5.65
CA ARG A 173 -16.09 -3.65 6.83
C ARG A 173 -16.81 -2.94 7.97
N LYS A 174 -17.87 -2.21 7.69
CA LYS A 174 -18.70 -1.53 8.73
C LYS A 174 -19.34 -2.46 9.76
N THR A 175 -19.47 -3.76 9.50
CA THR A 175 -20.37 -4.65 10.26
C THR A 175 -19.72 -5.70 11.15
N TRP A 176 -18.39 -5.93 11.12
CA TRP A 176 -17.77 -7.01 11.88
C TRP A 176 -16.37 -6.73 12.47
N MET A 177 -16.02 -5.46 12.58
CA MET A 177 -14.88 -5.01 13.38
C MET A 177 -15.33 -4.22 14.58
#